data_7ab2e629eb951f646d84a6d4df9d6e19
#
_entry.id   7ab2e629eb951f646d84a6d4df9d6e19
#
_cell.length_a   1.000
_cell.length_b   1.000
_cell.length_c   1.000
_cell.angle_alpha   90.00
_cell.angle_beta   90.00
_cell.angle_gamma   90.00
#
_symmetry.space_group_name_H-M   'P 1'
#
loop_
_entity.id
_entity.type
_entity.pdbx_description
1 polymer ?
#
loop_
_entity_poly.entity_id
_entity_poly.type
_entity_poly.pdbx_seq_one_letter_code
_entity_poly.pdbx_strand_id
1 'polypeptide(L)' 'MIDWKQYIERDPQVMLGKPVFKGTRITVEFVLERLAQGTGSQDLLNNYQGLYPEHIPAALAYAASVLKS' A
#
# COMPACT_ATOMS: atom_id res chain seq x y z
N MET A 1 7.84 -10.62 -9.98
CA MET A 1 7.04 -9.96 -8.94
C MET A 1 7.54 -8.53 -8.78
N ILE A 2 6.63 -7.60 -8.53
CA ILE A 2 7.00 -6.21 -8.36
C ILE A 2 7.90 -6.03 -7.13
N ASP A 3 8.86 -5.13 -7.22
CA ASP A 3 9.71 -4.79 -6.07
C ASP A 3 8.99 -3.72 -5.24
N TRP A 4 8.31 -4.16 -4.20
CA TRP A 4 7.52 -3.26 -3.37
C TRP A 4 8.37 -2.20 -2.67
N LYS A 5 9.67 -2.44 -2.49
CA LYS A 5 10.56 -1.49 -1.82
C LYS A 5 10.70 -0.17 -2.58
N GLN A 6 10.40 -0.18 -3.87
CA GLN A 6 10.42 1.03 -4.66
C GLN A 6 9.22 1.94 -4.39
N TYR A 7 8.16 1.40 -3.77
CA TYR A 7 6.89 2.11 -3.60
C TYR A 7 6.50 2.31 -2.14
N ILE A 8 7.08 1.56 -1.23
CA ILE A 8 6.65 1.53 0.17
C ILE A 8 7.84 1.83 1.07
N GLU A 9 7.60 2.67 2.08
CA GLU A 9 8.63 3.04 3.04
C GLU A 9 8.04 3.10 4.43
N ARG A 10 8.91 3.10 5.44
CA ARG A 10 8.55 3.37 6.82
C ARG A 10 9.35 4.59 7.28
N ASP A 11 8.64 5.58 7.82
CA ASP A 11 9.25 6.76 8.39
C ASP A 11 8.61 6.98 9.76
N PRO A 12 9.40 6.97 10.85
CA PRO A 12 8.84 7.14 12.20
C PRO A 12 7.98 8.39 12.36
N GLN A 13 8.20 9.39 11.51
CA GLN A 13 7.47 10.65 11.60
C GLN A 13 6.23 10.67 10.72
N VAL A 14 5.99 9.61 9.96
CA VAL A 14 4.81 9.51 9.09
C VAL A 14 3.99 8.32 9.55
N MET A 15 2.74 8.58 9.94
CA MET A 15 1.79 7.55 10.37
C MET A 15 2.39 6.59 11.41
N LEU A 16 3.17 7.15 12.36
CA LEU A 16 3.76 6.39 13.47
C LEU A 16 4.67 5.25 13.00
N GLY A 17 5.32 5.41 11.85
CA GLY A 17 6.23 4.41 11.34
C GLY A 17 5.56 3.24 10.64
N LYS A 18 4.25 3.30 10.38
CA LYS A 18 3.57 2.27 9.60
C LYS A 18 4.04 2.30 8.16
N PRO A 19 4.03 1.17 7.46
CA PRO A 19 4.34 1.17 6.03
C PRO A 19 3.36 2.05 5.26
N VAL A 20 3.90 3.00 4.49
CA VAL A 20 3.11 3.91 3.66
C VAL A 20 3.65 3.90 2.24
N PHE A 21 2.82 4.29 1.29
CA PHE A 21 3.31 4.50 -0.06
C PHE A 21 4.13 5.79 -0.09
N LYS A 22 5.30 5.74 -0.71
CA LYS A 22 6.23 6.86 -0.75
C LYS A 22 5.55 8.12 -1.26
N GLY A 23 5.78 9.22 -0.58
CA GLY A 23 5.19 10.49 -0.96
C GLY A 23 3.74 10.69 -0.53
N THR A 24 3.19 9.76 0.22
CA THR A 24 1.81 9.84 0.70
C THR A 24 1.75 9.56 2.20
N ARG A 25 0.57 9.75 2.78
CA ARG A 25 0.25 9.28 4.13
C ARG A 25 -0.71 8.09 4.08
N ILE A 26 -0.85 7.47 2.92
CA ILE A 26 -1.73 6.32 2.74
C ILE A 26 -0.98 5.08 3.15
N THR A 27 -1.49 4.39 4.17
CA THR A 27 -0.84 3.18 4.67
C THR A 27 -1.14 1.99 3.78
N VAL A 28 -0.20 1.05 3.74
CA VAL A 28 -0.41 -0.23 3.06
C VAL A 28 -1.58 -0.96 3.72
N GLU A 29 -1.66 -0.91 5.04
CA GLU A 29 -2.74 -1.52 5.81
C GLU A 29 -4.11 -1.03 5.33
N PHE A 30 -4.24 0.28 5.13
CA PHE A 30 -5.51 0.86 4.67
C PHE A 30 -5.95 0.26 3.33
N VAL A 31 -5.02 0.19 2.38
CA VAL A 31 -5.33 -0.36 1.06
C VAL A 31 -5.71 -1.84 1.15
N LEU A 32 -4.94 -2.61 1.94
CA LEU A 32 -5.23 -4.03 2.10
C LEU A 32 -6.60 -4.25 2.73
N GLU A 33 -6.96 -3.43 3.73
CA GLU A 33 -8.27 -3.55 4.36
C GLU A 33 -9.40 -3.24 3.39
N ARG A 34 -9.23 -2.23 2.53
CA ARG A 34 -10.24 -1.90 1.52
C ARG A 34 -10.41 -3.01 0.52
N LEU A 35 -9.30 -3.61 0.08
CA LEU A 35 -9.38 -4.75 -0.82
C LEU A 35 -10.09 -5.93 -0.16
N ALA A 36 -9.80 -6.17 1.11
CA ALA A 36 -10.44 -7.26 1.86
C ALA A 36 -11.95 -7.04 2.01
N GLN A 37 -12.40 -5.79 2.04
CA GLN A 37 -13.81 -5.44 2.12
C GLN A 37 -14.53 -5.54 0.77
N GLY A 38 -13.81 -5.89 -0.28
CA GLY A 38 -14.40 -6.04 -1.60
C GLY A 38 -14.33 -4.77 -2.46
N THR A 39 -13.65 -3.72 -1.99
CA THR A 39 -13.47 -2.52 -2.78
C THR A 39 -12.58 -2.84 -3.99
N GLY A 40 -13.04 -2.49 -5.18
CA GLY A 40 -12.24 -2.73 -6.39
C GLY A 40 -11.03 -1.83 -6.43
N SER A 41 -9.95 -2.33 -7.04
CA SER A 41 -8.72 -1.54 -7.16
C SER A 41 -8.95 -0.24 -7.94
N GLN A 42 -9.80 -0.27 -8.97
CA GLN A 42 -10.10 0.93 -9.73
C GLN A 42 -10.79 1.99 -8.87
N ASP A 43 -11.68 1.56 -7.98
CA ASP A 43 -12.35 2.49 -7.06
C ASP A 43 -11.35 3.14 -6.11
N LEU A 44 -10.39 2.38 -5.63
CA LEU A 44 -9.33 2.94 -4.79
C LEU A 44 -8.54 4.00 -5.53
N LEU A 45 -8.15 3.70 -6.77
CA LEU A 45 -7.37 4.64 -7.57
C LEU A 45 -8.14 5.91 -7.88
N ASN A 46 -9.46 5.79 -8.07
CA ASN A 46 -10.30 6.94 -8.38
C ASN A 46 -10.58 7.81 -7.16
N ASN A 47 -10.63 7.23 -5.97
CA ASN A 47 -11.06 7.94 -4.77
C ASN A 47 -9.92 8.47 -3.91
N TYR A 48 -8.71 7.97 -4.09
CA TYR A 48 -7.59 8.37 -3.25
C TYR A 48 -6.46 8.92 -4.10
N GLN A 49 -6.30 10.24 -4.03
CA GLN A 49 -5.21 10.91 -4.74
C GLN A 49 -3.87 10.44 -4.20
N GLY A 50 -2.95 10.17 -5.09
CA GLY A 50 -1.64 9.66 -4.71
C GLY A 50 -1.49 8.16 -4.88
N LEU A 51 -2.59 7.44 -5.13
CA LEU A 51 -2.52 6.02 -5.46
C LEU A 51 -2.46 5.82 -6.97
N TYR A 52 -1.55 4.97 -7.39
CA TYR A 52 -1.34 4.61 -8.79
C TYR A 52 -1.49 3.10 -8.96
N PRO A 53 -1.71 2.62 -10.18
CA PRO A 53 -1.92 1.18 -10.40
C PRO A 53 -0.85 0.28 -9.80
N GLU A 54 0.40 0.72 -9.81
CA GLU A 54 1.52 -0.07 -9.29
C GLU A 54 1.43 -0.29 -7.78
N HIS A 55 0.70 0.59 -7.08
CA HIS A 55 0.58 0.48 -5.63
C HIS A 55 -0.21 -0.75 -5.21
N ILE A 56 -1.13 -1.22 -6.05
CA ILE A 56 -1.94 -2.38 -5.69
C ILE A 56 -1.09 -3.65 -5.63
N PRO A 57 -0.37 -4.04 -6.69
CA PRO A 57 0.50 -5.21 -6.56
C PRO A 57 1.64 -5.00 -5.57
N ALA A 58 2.09 -3.76 -5.37
CA ALA A 58 3.13 -3.49 -4.36
C ALA A 58 2.62 -3.80 -2.96
N ALA A 59 1.38 -3.41 -2.64
CA ALA A 59 0.79 -3.71 -1.34
C ALA A 59 0.66 -5.21 -1.12
N LEU A 60 0.23 -5.94 -2.14
CA LEU A 60 0.08 -7.38 -2.05
C LEU A 60 1.45 -8.07 -1.89
N ALA A 61 2.46 -7.60 -2.62
CA ALA A 61 3.81 -8.15 -2.51
C ALA A 61 4.40 -7.89 -1.13
N TYR A 62 4.14 -6.71 -0.57
CA TYR A 62 4.58 -6.39 0.78
C TYR A 62 3.96 -7.35 1.79
N ALA A 63 2.64 -7.54 1.70
CA ALA A 63 1.93 -8.46 2.59
C ALA A 63 2.49 -9.87 2.49
N ALA A 64 2.75 -10.34 1.28
CA ALA A 64 3.33 -11.65 1.06
C ALA A 64 4.70 -11.77 1.70
N SER A 65 5.52 -10.70 1.63
CA SER A 65 6.86 -10.71 2.23
C SER A 65 6.80 -10.83 3.75
N VAL A 66 5.82 -10.19 4.37
CA VAL A 66 5.63 -10.27 5.82
C VAL A 66 5.21 -11.69 6.24
N LEU A 67 4.30 -12.28 5.48
CA LEU A 67 3.80 -13.63 5.80
C LEU A 67 4.85 -14.72 5.56
N LYS A 68 5.84 -14.43 4.73
CA LYS A 68 6.83 -15.41 4.32
C LYS A 68 7.91 -15.65 5.36
N SER A 69 8.08 -14.76 6.28
CA SER A 69 9.15 -14.81 7.27
C SER A 69 8.92 -15.87 8.35
#